data_7bc7e45d69c2b834c0bd4ff210b8fda2
#
_entry.id   7bc7e45d69c2b834c0bd4ff210b8fda2
#
_cell.length_a   1.000
_cell.length_b   1.000
_cell.length_c   1.000
_cell.angle_alpha   90.00
_cell.angle_beta   90.00
_cell.angle_gamma   90.00
#
_symmetry.space_group_name_H-M   'P 1'
#
loop_
_entity.id
_entity.type
_entity.pdbx_description
1 polymer ?
#
loop_
_entity_poly.entity_id
_entity_poly.type
_entity_poly.pdbx_seq_one_letter_code
_entity_poly.pdbx_strand_id
1 'polypeptide(L)'
;QRNANHAFDCTDEVHPDTAAIASLAARVVGLDIAGIDLVCQDIAKPLLAQGGAIVEVNAGPSLLMHIKPGVGKPRPVGQAIVDNLFATNQSGRIPLVGVTGTHGKTAVARLIAHLLYLSGAYTGLACSDGLFQNRRQVQKTDAANWSAGRRLLLNRAVEAAVIENGAEVILGQGLAYDRCSVGVITNIASDDEDLSRWDVQPTGGEYYTTPRSIYRTQVDVVLPSGHAVLNASDPLVADFAELCDGEVIFFTADPSCLKLAEHFAAGKRGVTVSDGRIILRTGGDEIRLCRLGDVPLIGKAKKAEDIANVLAAVAAGWALGLTQEVISTGVKTFGLDLPEPEALLPIQAKKPLRAALQK
;
A
#
# COMPACT_ATOMS: atom_id res chain seq x y z
N GLN A 1 31.45 -22.10 20.35
CA GLN A 1 31.02 -22.26 18.94
C GLN A 1 29.93 -23.32 18.92
N ARG A 2 28.65 -22.93 18.83
CA ARG A 2 27.53 -23.86 18.65
C ARG A 2 27.52 -24.28 17.18
N ASN A 3 27.99 -25.50 16.90
CA ASN A 3 27.85 -26.06 15.55
C ASN A 3 26.41 -26.46 15.31
N ALA A 4 25.74 -25.88 14.30
CA ALA A 4 24.37 -26.24 13.88
C ALA A 4 24.23 -27.78 13.62
N ASN A 5 25.30 -28.47 13.35
CA ASN A 5 25.35 -29.91 13.12
C ASN A 5 25.04 -30.79 14.36
N HIS A 6 24.85 -30.21 15.53
CA HIS A 6 24.51 -30.90 16.79
C HIS A 6 23.13 -30.54 17.34
N ALA A 7 22.27 -29.94 16.55
CA ALA A 7 20.91 -29.67 16.96
C ALA A 7 20.01 -30.91 16.79
N PHE A 8 19.34 -31.31 17.87
CA PHE A 8 18.38 -32.42 17.88
C PHE A 8 16.96 -31.82 17.99
N ASP A 9 16.04 -32.28 17.13
CA ASP A 9 14.64 -31.96 17.28
C ASP A 9 14.01 -32.81 18.36
N CYS A 10 13.61 -32.19 19.47
CA CYS A 10 12.89 -32.84 20.58
C CYS A 10 11.51 -32.22 20.81
N THR A 11 10.96 -31.55 19.81
CA THR A 11 9.69 -30.81 19.91
C THR A 11 8.54 -31.68 20.43
N ASP A 12 8.45 -32.91 19.95
CA ASP A 12 7.36 -33.84 20.34
C ASP A 12 7.55 -34.41 21.77
N GLU A 13 8.70 -34.21 22.38
CA GLU A 13 9.07 -34.74 23.71
C GLU A 13 8.97 -33.68 24.82
N VAL A 14 8.78 -32.40 24.45
CA VAL A 14 8.77 -31.29 25.43
C VAL A 14 7.62 -31.42 26.41
N HIS A 15 7.92 -31.43 27.70
CA HIS A 15 6.89 -31.48 28.73
C HIS A 15 5.98 -30.22 28.64
N PRO A 16 4.65 -30.38 28.78
CA PRO A 16 3.70 -29.26 28.69
C PRO A 16 3.99 -28.10 29.64
N ASP A 17 4.41 -28.39 30.88
CA ASP A 17 4.78 -27.33 31.86
C ASP A 17 6.00 -26.53 31.40
N THR A 18 7.00 -27.20 30.79
CA THR A 18 8.18 -26.55 30.22
C THR A 18 7.79 -25.62 29.07
N ALA A 19 6.91 -26.07 28.16
CA ALA A 19 6.38 -25.26 27.07
C ALA A 19 5.58 -24.04 27.60
N ALA A 20 4.76 -24.25 28.65
CA ALA A 20 4.00 -23.17 29.28
C ALA A 20 4.91 -22.11 29.93
N ILE A 21 5.97 -22.53 30.63
CA ILE A 21 6.95 -21.63 31.23
C ILE A 21 7.70 -20.84 30.15
N ALA A 22 8.14 -21.47 29.07
CA ALA A 22 8.79 -20.80 27.94
C ALA A 22 7.86 -19.75 27.29
N SER A 23 6.60 -20.11 27.06
CA SER A 23 5.58 -19.18 26.52
C SER A 23 5.30 -18.01 27.49
N LEU A 24 5.29 -18.27 28.78
CA LEU A 24 5.14 -17.23 29.79
C LEU A 24 6.31 -16.26 29.79
N ALA A 25 7.55 -16.75 29.66
CA ALA A 25 8.74 -15.92 29.62
C ALA A 25 8.70 -14.93 28.42
N ALA A 26 8.33 -15.39 27.24
CA ALA A 26 8.15 -14.52 26.07
C ALA A 26 7.10 -13.43 26.33
N ARG A 27 5.95 -13.78 26.92
CA ARG A 27 4.88 -12.84 27.26
C ARG A 27 5.29 -11.80 28.32
N VAL A 28 6.05 -12.22 29.34
CA VAL A 28 6.54 -11.32 30.39
C VAL A 28 7.50 -10.27 29.83
N VAL A 29 8.37 -10.68 28.88
CA VAL A 29 9.27 -9.78 28.17
C VAL A 29 8.53 -8.90 27.15
N GLY A 30 7.31 -9.30 26.73
CA GLY A 30 6.51 -8.56 25.77
C GLY A 30 6.82 -8.91 24.31
N LEU A 31 7.36 -10.11 24.06
CA LEU A 31 7.66 -10.61 22.71
C LEU A 31 6.56 -11.55 22.24
N ASP A 32 6.10 -11.35 21.02
CA ASP A 32 5.19 -12.23 20.29
C ASP A 32 5.91 -13.40 19.60
N ILE A 33 7.19 -13.20 19.27
CA ILE A 33 8.10 -14.20 18.70
C ILE A 33 9.40 -14.12 19.47
N ALA A 34 9.81 -15.22 20.09
CA ALA A 34 11.04 -15.31 20.87
C ALA A 34 11.72 -16.66 20.76
N GLY A 35 13.02 -16.67 20.84
CA GLY A 35 13.82 -17.85 21.14
C GLY A 35 14.05 -17.94 22.65
N ILE A 36 13.75 -19.09 23.24
CA ILE A 36 13.93 -19.33 24.68
C ILE A 36 15.03 -20.35 24.87
N ASP A 37 16.14 -19.93 25.42
CA ASP A 37 17.22 -20.82 25.82
C ASP A 37 16.99 -21.29 27.25
N LEU A 38 16.90 -22.59 27.43
CA LEU A 38 16.74 -23.22 28.75
C LEU A 38 17.75 -24.34 28.98
N VAL A 39 18.03 -24.64 30.23
CA VAL A 39 18.90 -25.76 30.65
C VAL A 39 18.09 -26.70 31.51
N CYS A 40 18.08 -27.98 31.13
CA CYS A 40 17.45 -29.07 31.86
C CYS A 40 18.25 -30.37 31.68
N GLN A 41 18.01 -31.36 32.55
CA GLN A 41 18.56 -32.70 32.39
C GLN A 41 17.74 -33.53 31.40
N ASP A 42 16.42 -33.37 31.41
CA ASP A 42 15.49 -34.15 30.58
C ASP A 42 14.33 -33.20 30.15
N ILE A 43 14.20 -32.99 28.85
CA ILE A 43 13.17 -32.09 28.30
C ILE A 43 11.75 -32.62 28.48
N ALA A 44 11.61 -33.96 28.66
CA ALA A 44 10.33 -34.63 28.86
C ALA A 44 9.81 -34.55 30.31
N LYS A 45 10.57 -33.90 31.21
CA LYS A 45 10.16 -33.66 32.61
C LYS A 45 9.88 -32.18 32.88
N PRO A 46 9.06 -31.87 33.90
CA PRO A 46 8.83 -30.47 34.30
C PRO A 46 10.14 -29.77 34.60
N LEU A 47 10.34 -28.56 34.03
CA LEU A 47 11.60 -27.80 34.11
C LEU A 47 12.03 -27.56 35.57
N LEU A 48 11.11 -27.09 36.41
CA LEU A 48 11.40 -26.71 37.78
C LEU A 48 11.67 -27.93 38.69
N ALA A 49 11.02 -29.07 38.45
CA ALA A 49 11.17 -30.29 39.25
C ALA A 49 12.58 -30.89 39.18
N GLN A 50 13.35 -30.57 38.15
CA GLN A 50 14.72 -31.04 37.94
C GLN A 50 15.76 -29.96 38.14
N GLY A 51 15.38 -28.79 38.70
CA GLY A 51 16.29 -27.66 38.90
C GLY A 51 16.68 -26.96 37.58
N GLY A 52 15.93 -27.15 36.52
CA GLY A 52 16.13 -26.47 35.24
C GLY A 52 15.74 -25.01 35.29
N ALA A 53 16.29 -24.22 34.38
CA ALA A 53 16.05 -22.78 34.31
C ALA A 53 16.05 -22.25 32.86
N ILE A 54 15.34 -21.12 32.66
CA ILE A 54 15.49 -20.30 31.46
C ILE A 54 16.75 -19.47 31.63
N VAL A 55 17.62 -19.47 30.64
CA VAL A 55 18.89 -18.75 30.62
C VAL A 55 18.77 -17.46 29.84
N GLU A 56 18.06 -17.49 28.71
CA GLU A 56 17.98 -16.35 27.80
C GLU A 56 16.63 -16.31 27.06
N VAL A 57 16.17 -15.09 26.77
CA VAL A 57 15.00 -14.79 25.92
C VAL A 57 15.47 -13.91 24.78
N ASN A 58 15.47 -14.45 23.56
CA ASN A 58 15.99 -13.80 22.36
C ASN A 58 14.87 -13.22 21.50
N ALA A 59 14.92 -11.91 21.18
CA ALA A 59 13.95 -11.22 20.34
C ALA A 59 14.10 -11.55 18.85
N GLY A 60 15.26 -12.04 18.43
CA GLY A 60 15.55 -12.40 17.03
C GLY A 60 16.12 -13.81 16.91
N PRO A 61 15.31 -14.86 17.15
CA PRO A 61 15.83 -16.22 17.18
C PRO A 61 16.27 -16.71 15.79
N SER A 62 17.35 -17.51 15.78
CA SER A 62 17.69 -18.23 14.56
C SER A 62 16.72 -19.38 14.32
N LEU A 63 16.11 -19.40 13.13
CA LEU A 63 15.17 -20.46 12.76
C LEU A 63 15.86 -21.70 12.16
N LEU A 64 17.14 -21.60 11.81
CA LEU A 64 17.85 -22.61 11.05
C LEU A 64 17.88 -23.98 11.76
N MET A 65 18.08 -23.99 13.08
CA MET A 65 18.13 -25.22 13.89
C MET A 65 16.81 -25.98 13.89
N HIS A 66 15.69 -25.27 13.73
CA HIS A 66 14.36 -25.87 13.66
C HIS A 66 14.00 -26.33 12.24
N ILE A 67 14.44 -25.57 11.22
CA ILE A 67 14.15 -25.88 9.80
C ILE A 67 15.07 -27.01 9.29
N LYS A 68 16.33 -27.05 9.77
CA LYS A 68 17.34 -28.05 9.40
C LYS A 68 18.06 -28.55 10.65
N PRO A 69 17.38 -29.33 11.50
CA PRO A 69 18.07 -29.97 12.65
C PRO A 69 19.13 -30.97 12.16
N GLY A 70 20.17 -31.16 12.94
CA GLY A 70 21.18 -32.21 12.67
C GLY A 70 20.61 -33.60 12.81
N VAL A 71 19.66 -33.81 13.73
CA VAL A 71 18.93 -35.06 13.96
C VAL A 71 17.45 -34.71 14.27
N GLY A 72 16.54 -35.53 13.74
CA GLY A 72 15.10 -35.34 13.94
C GLY A 72 14.37 -34.77 12.74
N LYS A 73 13.20 -34.16 12.94
CA LYS A 73 12.31 -33.68 11.89
C LYS A 73 12.46 -32.18 11.68
N PRO A 74 12.51 -31.67 10.43
CA PRO A 74 12.32 -30.25 10.16
C PRO A 74 10.97 -29.75 10.70
N ARG A 75 10.98 -28.58 11.36
CA ARG A 75 9.76 -27.96 11.90
C ARG A 75 9.45 -26.69 11.11
N PRO A 76 8.20 -26.51 10.64
CA PRO A 76 7.80 -25.34 9.84
C PRO A 76 7.55 -24.11 10.74
N VAL A 77 8.55 -23.73 11.54
CA VAL A 77 8.44 -22.60 12.50
C VAL A 77 8.12 -21.27 11.79
N GLY A 78 8.64 -21.09 10.57
CA GLY A 78 8.31 -19.92 9.76
C GLY A 78 6.82 -19.83 9.43
N GLN A 79 6.17 -20.96 9.12
CA GLN A 79 4.73 -21.01 8.88
C GLN A 79 3.96 -20.63 10.14
N ALA A 80 4.31 -21.19 11.30
CA ALA A 80 3.67 -20.85 12.57
C ALA A 80 3.80 -19.35 12.92
N ILE A 81 4.94 -18.73 12.62
CA ILE A 81 5.15 -17.29 12.79
C ILE A 81 4.20 -16.49 11.89
N VAL A 82 4.12 -16.85 10.60
CA VAL A 82 3.25 -16.18 9.64
C VAL A 82 1.77 -16.33 10.03
N ASP A 83 1.36 -17.53 10.41
CA ASP A 83 -0.01 -17.82 10.84
C ASP A 83 -0.41 -17.08 12.14
N ASN A 84 0.58 -16.78 13.00
CA ASN A 84 0.35 -15.96 14.19
C ASN A 84 0.27 -14.44 13.86
N LEU A 85 1.03 -13.97 12.87
CA LEU A 85 1.05 -12.56 12.47
C LEU A 85 -0.14 -12.16 11.62
N PHE A 86 -0.66 -13.07 10.80
CA PHE A 86 -1.74 -12.82 9.86
C PHE A 86 -2.89 -13.78 10.08
N ALA A 87 -4.09 -13.25 10.27
CA ALA A 87 -5.29 -14.09 10.32
C ALA A 87 -5.53 -14.81 8.98
N THR A 88 -6.25 -15.91 9.02
CA THR A 88 -6.64 -16.66 7.81
C THR A 88 -7.29 -15.70 6.79
N ASN A 89 -6.79 -15.73 5.57
CA ASN A 89 -7.21 -14.86 4.45
C ASN A 89 -6.76 -13.38 4.54
N GLN A 90 -5.93 -12.98 5.49
CA GLN A 90 -5.29 -11.67 5.43
C GLN A 90 -4.10 -11.70 4.46
N SER A 91 -4.10 -10.75 3.53
CA SER A 91 -3.00 -10.62 2.55
C SER A 91 -1.74 -9.98 3.14
N GLY A 92 -1.82 -9.38 4.33
CA GLY A 92 -0.77 -8.56 4.91
C GLY A 92 -0.52 -7.24 4.15
N ARG A 93 -1.41 -6.87 3.22
CA ARG A 93 -1.29 -5.66 2.40
C ARG A 93 -2.24 -4.58 2.89
N ILE A 94 -1.78 -3.34 2.85
CA ILE A 94 -2.62 -2.15 2.96
C ILE A 94 -3.06 -1.71 1.57
N PRO A 95 -4.18 -0.98 1.42
CA PRO A 95 -4.50 -0.27 0.18
C PRO A 95 -3.34 0.62 -0.24
N LEU A 96 -2.80 0.39 -1.44
CA LEU A 96 -1.69 1.15 -1.99
C LEU A 96 -2.07 1.68 -3.36
N VAL A 97 -1.87 2.98 -3.57
CA VAL A 97 -2.07 3.66 -4.84
C VAL A 97 -0.73 4.14 -5.37
N GLY A 98 -0.37 3.69 -6.56
CA GLY A 98 0.73 4.26 -7.32
C GLY A 98 0.22 5.25 -8.36
N VAL A 99 0.82 6.43 -8.44
CA VAL A 99 0.44 7.47 -9.40
C VAL A 99 1.63 7.82 -10.26
N THR A 100 1.49 7.70 -11.58
CA THR A 100 2.51 8.08 -12.56
C THR A 100 1.92 8.86 -13.74
N GLY A 101 2.77 9.28 -14.66
CA GLY A 101 2.46 10.06 -15.86
C GLY A 101 3.38 11.26 -16.02
N THR A 102 3.25 12.01 -17.08
CA THR A 102 4.09 13.17 -17.34
C THR A 102 3.70 14.34 -16.44
N HIS A 103 2.41 14.70 -16.39
CA HIS A 103 1.88 15.84 -15.66
C HIS A 103 0.75 15.44 -14.69
N GLY A 104 0.52 16.28 -13.67
CA GLY A 104 -0.60 16.14 -12.74
C GLY A 104 -0.43 15.13 -11.61
N LYS A 105 0.63 14.33 -11.62
CA LYS A 105 0.91 13.27 -10.61
C LYS A 105 0.72 13.74 -9.17
N THR A 106 1.40 14.82 -8.80
CA THR A 106 1.39 15.36 -7.43
C THR A 106 -0.01 15.80 -7.00
N ALA A 107 -0.74 16.51 -7.88
CA ALA A 107 -2.10 16.95 -7.60
C ALA A 107 -3.04 15.76 -7.39
N VAL A 108 -2.94 14.75 -8.26
CA VAL A 108 -3.72 13.51 -8.17
C VAL A 108 -3.37 12.73 -6.90
N ALA A 109 -2.09 12.52 -6.61
CA ALA A 109 -1.63 11.80 -5.42
C ALA A 109 -2.09 12.48 -4.12
N ARG A 110 -1.97 13.81 -4.04
CA ARG A 110 -2.43 14.60 -2.89
C ARG A 110 -3.95 14.54 -2.71
N LEU A 111 -4.71 14.62 -3.80
CA LEU A 111 -6.17 14.52 -3.74
C LEU A 111 -6.61 13.11 -3.30
N ILE A 112 -6.00 12.04 -3.83
CA ILE A 112 -6.29 10.67 -3.40
C ILE A 112 -5.97 10.50 -1.90
N ALA A 113 -4.83 10.99 -1.44
CA ALA A 113 -4.46 10.94 -0.03
C ALA A 113 -5.46 11.69 0.86
N HIS A 114 -6.00 12.82 0.37
CA HIS A 114 -7.06 13.55 1.07
C HIS A 114 -8.38 12.75 1.15
N LEU A 115 -8.77 12.05 0.07
CA LEU A 115 -9.94 11.17 0.08
C LEU A 115 -9.78 10.04 1.10
N LEU A 116 -8.62 9.38 1.12
CA LEU A 116 -8.30 8.33 2.08
C LEU A 116 -8.28 8.84 3.54
N TYR A 117 -7.71 10.03 3.77
CA TYR A 117 -7.76 10.67 5.07
C TYR A 117 -9.21 10.90 5.55
N LEU A 118 -10.09 11.42 4.67
CA LEU A 118 -11.50 11.64 5.00
C LEU A 118 -12.28 10.33 5.23
N SER A 119 -11.83 9.21 4.69
CA SER A 119 -12.42 7.90 4.99
C SER A 119 -12.04 7.37 6.38
N GLY A 120 -11.15 8.07 7.10
CA GLY A 120 -10.69 7.69 8.44
C GLY A 120 -9.40 6.87 8.47
N ALA A 121 -8.81 6.52 7.31
CA ALA A 121 -7.57 5.77 7.26
C ALA A 121 -6.36 6.62 7.65
N TYR A 122 -5.44 6.09 8.46
CA TYR A 122 -4.14 6.72 8.69
C TYR A 122 -3.29 6.64 7.42
N THR A 123 -3.33 7.71 6.65
CA THR A 123 -2.83 7.74 5.27
C THR A 123 -1.39 8.21 5.21
N GLY A 124 -0.56 7.48 4.46
CA GLY A 124 0.77 7.91 4.07
C GLY A 124 0.80 8.42 2.62
N LEU A 125 1.52 9.52 2.37
CA LEU A 125 1.73 10.06 1.02
C LEU A 125 3.21 10.39 0.82
N ALA A 126 3.78 9.84 -0.26
CA ALA A 126 5.11 10.23 -0.77
C ALA A 126 4.95 10.84 -2.15
N CYS A 127 5.26 12.14 -2.29
CA CYS A 127 5.10 12.89 -3.54
C CYS A 127 6.18 13.97 -3.66
N SER A 128 6.23 14.68 -4.79
CA SER A 128 7.19 15.75 -5.02
C SER A 128 7.11 16.91 -4.02
N ASP A 129 5.92 17.16 -3.45
CA ASP A 129 5.76 18.18 -2.40
C ASP A 129 6.30 17.72 -1.03
N GLY A 130 6.62 16.43 -0.86
CA GLY A 130 7.19 15.90 0.37
C GLY A 130 6.59 14.58 0.83
N LEU A 131 6.94 14.20 2.07
CA LEU A 131 6.42 13.03 2.76
C LEU A 131 5.39 13.45 3.80
N PHE A 132 4.21 12.84 3.76
CA PHE A 132 3.11 13.17 4.67
C PHE A 132 2.62 11.92 5.40
N GLN A 133 2.26 12.10 6.66
CA GLN A 133 1.54 11.12 7.48
C GLN A 133 0.22 11.78 7.91
N ASN A 134 -0.89 11.29 7.41
CA ASN A 134 -2.16 12.01 7.39
C ASN A 134 -1.97 13.41 6.75
N ARG A 135 -2.30 14.48 7.50
CA ARG A 135 -2.12 15.86 7.07
C ARG A 135 -0.76 16.44 7.44
N ARG A 136 -0.01 15.77 8.32
CA ARG A 136 1.28 16.27 8.79
C ARG A 136 2.38 16.02 7.77
N GLN A 137 2.99 17.08 7.29
CA GLN A 137 4.19 17.02 6.45
C GLN A 137 5.41 16.71 7.34
N VAL A 138 5.98 15.52 7.19
CA VAL A 138 7.15 15.06 7.98
C VAL A 138 8.47 15.30 7.25
N GLN A 139 8.42 15.54 5.94
CA GLN A 139 9.56 15.93 5.11
C GLN A 139 9.09 16.94 4.06
N LYS A 140 9.81 18.06 3.92
CA LYS A 140 9.47 19.16 3.01
C LYS A 140 10.19 19.08 1.65
N THR A 141 11.20 18.24 1.53
CA THR A 141 11.90 18.01 0.26
C THR A 141 11.17 16.96 -0.56
N ASP A 142 11.43 16.91 -1.85
CA ASP A 142 10.88 15.91 -2.76
C ASP A 142 11.00 14.49 -2.18
N ALA A 143 9.88 13.82 -2.10
CA ALA A 143 9.73 12.46 -1.60
C ALA A 143 9.14 11.50 -2.65
N ALA A 144 9.03 11.91 -3.92
CA ALA A 144 8.64 11.04 -5.02
C ALA A 144 9.80 10.13 -5.42
N ASN A 145 10.30 9.31 -4.47
CA ASN A 145 11.44 8.42 -4.67
C ASN A 145 11.28 7.12 -3.89
N TRP A 146 12.09 6.12 -4.26
CA TRP A 146 12.06 4.79 -3.67
C TRP A 146 12.24 4.78 -2.14
N SER A 147 13.21 5.57 -1.64
CA SER A 147 13.53 5.61 -0.20
C SER A 147 12.35 6.12 0.64
N ALA A 148 11.69 7.19 0.19
CA ALA A 148 10.53 7.74 0.88
C ALA A 148 9.34 6.78 0.84
N GLY A 149 9.08 6.13 -0.32
CA GLY A 149 8.07 5.09 -0.43
C GLY A 149 8.31 3.92 0.52
N ARG A 150 9.55 3.43 0.60
CA ARG A 150 9.92 2.37 1.55
C ARG A 150 9.74 2.79 3.00
N ARG A 151 10.14 4.01 3.39
CA ARG A 151 9.91 4.54 4.75
C ARG A 151 8.44 4.56 5.12
N LEU A 152 7.57 4.91 4.18
CA LEU A 152 6.12 4.89 4.36
C LEU A 152 5.61 3.48 4.63
N LEU A 153 5.99 2.52 3.79
CA LEU A 153 5.53 1.13 3.87
C LEU A 153 6.09 0.38 5.09
N LEU A 154 7.21 0.82 5.65
CA LEU A 154 7.75 0.28 6.91
C LEU A 154 7.06 0.85 8.16
N ASN A 155 6.28 1.91 8.03
CA ASN A 155 5.56 2.51 9.15
C ASN A 155 4.28 1.73 9.45
N ARG A 156 4.27 0.99 10.54
CA ARG A 156 3.14 0.14 10.97
C ARG A 156 1.85 0.90 11.28
N ALA A 157 1.91 2.21 11.45
CA ALA A 157 0.73 3.04 11.68
C ALA A 157 0.01 3.38 10.35
N VAL A 158 0.67 3.26 9.19
CA VAL A 158 0.08 3.57 7.88
C VAL A 158 -0.90 2.46 7.49
N GLU A 159 -2.16 2.84 7.32
CA GLU A 159 -3.26 1.94 6.95
C GLU A 159 -3.61 2.02 5.46
N ALA A 160 -3.20 3.10 4.77
CA ALA A 160 -3.30 3.26 3.33
C ALA A 160 -2.15 4.15 2.82
N ALA A 161 -1.60 3.85 1.65
CA ALA A 161 -0.46 4.58 1.11
C ALA A 161 -0.72 5.08 -0.32
N VAL A 162 -0.26 6.30 -0.61
CA VAL A 162 -0.22 6.87 -1.96
C VAL A 162 1.23 7.23 -2.29
N ILE A 163 1.74 6.73 -3.41
CA ILE A 163 3.12 6.94 -3.83
C ILE A 163 3.12 7.50 -5.26
N GLU A 164 3.66 8.70 -5.40
CA GLU A 164 3.96 9.31 -6.69
C GLU A 164 5.23 8.71 -7.25
N ASN A 165 5.18 8.26 -8.50
CA ASN A 165 6.30 7.65 -9.22
C ASN A 165 6.59 8.44 -10.50
N GLY A 166 7.68 9.19 -10.53
CA GLY A 166 8.18 9.79 -11.76
C GLY A 166 8.82 8.75 -12.68
N ALA A 167 8.81 8.96 -13.99
CA ALA A 167 9.44 8.05 -14.94
C ALA A 167 10.93 7.85 -14.67
N GLU A 168 11.64 8.93 -14.30
CA GLU A 168 13.04 8.90 -13.89
C GLU A 168 13.29 7.99 -12.67
N VAL A 169 12.40 8.06 -11.68
CA VAL A 169 12.48 7.20 -10.48
C VAL A 169 12.20 5.74 -10.83
N ILE A 170 11.16 5.47 -11.64
CA ILE A 170 10.85 4.12 -12.10
C ILE A 170 12.06 3.51 -12.82
N LEU A 171 12.69 4.27 -13.73
CA LEU A 171 13.82 3.81 -14.51
C LEU A 171 15.07 3.57 -13.67
N GLY A 172 15.41 4.49 -12.75
CA GLY A 172 16.67 4.45 -12.01
C GLY A 172 16.62 3.70 -10.68
N GLN A 173 15.47 3.68 -10.01
CA GLN A 173 15.30 3.13 -8.67
C GLN A 173 14.26 2.00 -8.59
N GLY A 174 13.36 1.92 -9.56
CA GLY A 174 12.19 1.04 -9.53
C GLY A 174 11.11 1.54 -8.58
N LEU A 175 10.03 0.77 -8.48
CA LEU A 175 8.94 1.05 -7.54
C LEU A 175 9.32 0.59 -6.12
N ALA A 176 8.87 1.33 -5.10
CA ALA A 176 9.09 0.99 -3.69
C ALA A 176 8.23 -0.20 -3.20
N TYR A 177 7.41 -0.76 -4.06
CA TYR A 177 6.45 -1.84 -3.80
C TYR A 177 6.43 -2.84 -4.95
N ASP A 178 6.00 -4.07 -4.66
CA ASP A 178 5.86 -5.16 -5.63
C ASP A 178 4.52 -5.13 -6.38
N ARG A 179 3.43 -4.80 -5.68
CA ARG A 179 2.07 -4.73 -6.20
C ARG A 179 1.29 -3.59 -5.55
N CYS A 180 0.29 -3.05 -6.26
CA CYS A 180 -0.61 -2.01 -5.77
C CYS A 180 -2.09 -2.38 -5.96
N SER A 181 -2.95 -1.80 -5.13
CA SER A 181 -4.40 -1.94 -5.26
C SER A 181 -4.95 -1.09 -6.40
N VAL A 182 -4.35 0.09 -6.62
CA VAL A 182 -4.74 1.00 -7.70
C VAL A 182 -3.49 1.57 -8.35
N GLY A 183 -3.39 1.41 -9.66
CA GLY A 183 -2.37 2.04 -10.50
C GLY A 183 -3.00 3.16 -11.32
N VAL A 184 -2.53 4.40 -11.16
CA VAL A 184 -3.04 5.57 -11.88
C VAL A 184 -2.02 6.05 -12.88
N ILE A 185 -2.41 6.23 -14.14
CA ILE A 185 -1.61 6.90 -15.17
C ILE A 185 -2.39 8.11 -15.68
N THR A 186 -1.83 9.31 -15.44
CA THR A 186 -2.52 10.57 -15.76
C THR A 186 -2.48 10.89 -17.24
N ASN A 187 -1.29 10.87 -17.83
CA ASN A 187 -1.02 11.16 -19.24
C ASN A 187 0.41 10.79 -19.61
N ILE A 188 0.70 10.67 -20.90
CA ILE A 188 2.04 10.55 -21.47
C ILE A 188 2.17 11.61 -22.55
N ALA A 189 2.95 12.67 -22.29
CA ALA A 189 3.15 13.73 -23.24
C ALA A 189 4.05 13.26 -24.39
N SER A 190 3.78 13.75 -25.61
CA SER A 190 4.52 13.39 -26.81
C SER A 190 6.00 13.85 -26.78
N ASP A 191 6.33 14.84 -25.98
CA ASP A 191 7.69 15.33 -25.77
C ASP A 191 8.50 14.49 -24.76
N ASP A 192 7.86 13.52 -24.09
CA ASP A 192 8.52 12.52 -23.21
C ASP A 192 9.22 11.41 -24.00
N GLU A 193 9.23 11.45 -25.35
CA GLU A 193 9.85 10.40 -26.16
C GLU A 193 11.38 10.36 -26.07
N ASP A 194 12.01 11.43 -25.58
CA ASP A 194 13.46 11.52 -25.44
C ASP A 194 13.93 11.14 -24.02
N LEU A 195 14.34 9.88 -23.85
CA LEU A 195 14.92 9.38 -22.60
C LEU A 195 16.28 10.00 -22.26
N SER A 196 16.96 10.63 -23.26
CA SER A 196 18.30 11.20 -23.07
C SER A 196 18.31 12.40 -22.12
N ARG A 197 17.16 13.04 -21.89
CA ARG A 197 17.03 14.13 -20.92
C ARG A 197 17.05 13.68 -19.45
N TRP A 198 16.91 12.36 -19.22
CA TRP A 198 17.05 11.81 -17.89
C TRP A 198 18.48 11.27 -17.71
N ASP A 199 19.26 11.92 -16.85
CA ASP A 199 20.64 11.48 -16.52
C ASP A 199 20.62 10.21 -15.65
N VAL A 200 19.96 9.18 -16.16
CA VAL A 200 19.77 7.88 -15.48
C VAL A 200 20.18 6.76 -16.43
N GLN A 201 21.10 5.91 -15.99
CA GLN A 201 21.43 4.69 -16.72
C GLN A 201 20.34 3.64 -16.48
N PRO A 202 19.70 3.10 -17.53
CA PRO A 202 18.70 2.05 -17.37
C PRO A 202 19.29 0.83 -16.68
N THR A 203 18.67 0.40 -15.59
CA THR A 203 19.06 -0.80 -14.85
C THR A 203 18.38 -2.08 -15.36
N GLY A 204 17.42 -1.95 -16.27
CA GLY A 204 16.50 -3.02 -16.69
C GLY A 204 16.72 -3.62 -18.09
N GLY A 205 17.87 -3.37 -18.77
CA GLY A 205 18.12 -3.90 -20.12
C GLY A 205 17.24 -3.28 -21.22
N GLU A 206 17.14 -3.94 -22.37
CA GLU A 206 16.47 -3.42 -23.59
C GLU A 206 14.94 -3.17 -23.41
N TYR A 207 14.31 -3.71 -22.38
CA TYR A 207 12.87 -3.59 -22.15
C TYR A 207 12.40 -2.16 -21.81
N TYR A 208 13.28 -1.28 -21.32
CA TYR A 208 12.96 0.07 -20.88
C TYR A 208 13.51 1.15 -21.82
N THR A 209 13.41 0.92 -23.11
CA THR A 209 13.97 1.84 -24.14
C THR A 209 13.00 2.94 -24.56
N THR A 210 11.75 2.92 -24.11
CA THR A 210 10.74 3.93 -24.45
C THR A 210 9.99 4.43 -23.23
N PRO A 211 9.52 5.69 -23.19
CA PRO A 211 8.66 6.20 -22.11
C PRO A 211 7.45 5.31 -21.88
N ARG A 212 6.86 4.77 -22.94
CA ARG A 212 5.73 3.84 -22.86
C ARG A 212 6.05 2.63 -21.97
N SER A 213 7.22 2.01 -22.12
CA SER A 213 7.61 0.85 -21.31
C SER A 213 7.80 1.19 -19.84
N ILE A 214 8.26 2.40 -19.52
CA ILE A 214 8.45 2.86 -18.15
C ILE A 214 7.10 3.08 -17.46
N TYR A 215 6.20 3.83 -18.08
CA TYR A 215 4.87 4.11 -17.51
C TYR A 215 4.00 2.85 -17.42
N ARG A 216 4.16 1.90 -18.34
CA ARG A 216 3.52 0.58 -18.31
C ARG A 216 3.76 -0.14 -16.98
N THR A 217 4.94 0.00 -16.38
CA THR A 217 5.30 -0.62 -15.09
C THR A 217 4.23 -0.38 -14.02
N GLN A 218 3.56 0.78 -14.04
CA GLN A 218 2.49 1.08 -13.07
C GLN A 218 1.25 0.22 -13.27
N VAL A 219 0.97 -0.26 -14.47
CA VAL A 219 -0.14 -1.19 -14.77
C VAL A 219 0.27 -2.63 -14.47
N ASP A 220 1.49 -3.02 -14.83
CA ASP A 220 2.02 -4.37 -14.61
C ASP A 220 2.06 -4.78 -13.12
N VAL A 221 2.13 -3.81 -12.22
CA VAL A 221 2.13 -4.05 -10.76
C VAL A 221 0.75 -3.99 -10.11
N VAL A 222 -0.33 -3.78 -10.87
CA VAL A 222 -1.69 -3.83 -10.34
C VAL A 222 -2.03 -5.26 -9.94
N LEU A 223 -2.64 -5.43 -8.76
CA LEU A 223 -3.12 -6.73 -8.31
C LEU A 223 -4.25 -7.24 -9.24
N PRO A 224 -4.41 -8.55 -9.46
CA PRO A 224 -5.55 -9.10 -10.18
C PRO A 224 -6.91 -8.71 -9.59
N SER A 225 -6.96 -8.44 -8.29
CA SER A 225 -8.14 -7.90 -7.59
C SER A 225 -8.14 -6.37 -7.50
N GLY A 226 -7.17 -5.71 -8.12
CA GLY A 226 -6.98 -4.25 -8.11
C GLY A 226 -7.52 -3.58 -9.36
N HIS A 227 -7.15 -2.31 -9.54
CA HIS A 227 -7.68 -1.47 -10.60
C HIS A 227 -6.60 -0.62 -11.26
N ALA A 228 -6.62 -0.53 -12.59
CA ALA A 228 -5.89 0.48 -13.33
C ALA A 228 -6.83 1.66 -13.64
N VAL A 229 -6.42 2.87 -13.27
CA VAL A 229 -7.12 4.13 -13.55
C VAL A 229 -6.38 4.83 -14.69
N LEU A 230 -6.98 4.88 -15.87
CA LEU A 230 -6.32 5.26 -17.11
C LEU A 230 -7.05 6.42 -17.82
N ASN A 231 -6.30 7.33 -18.41
CA ASN A 231 -6.84 8.44 -19.21
C ASN A 231 -7.28 7.93 -20.58
N ALA A 232 -8.59 7.92 -20.83
CA ALA A 232 -9.13 7.45 -22.13
C ALA A 232 -8.86 8.43 -23.29
N SER A 233 -8.58 9.71 -23.01
CA SER A 233 -8.25 10.71 -24.04
C SER A 233 -6.79 10.64 -24.49
N ASP A 234 -5.94 9.91 -23.78
CA ASP A 234 -4.55 9.69 -24.15
C ASP A 234 -4.42 8.29 -24.77
N PRO A 235 -4.18 8.16 -26.09
CA PRO A 235 -4.14 6.88 -26.75
C PRO A 235 -3.07 5.93 -26.21
N LEU A 236 -1.89 6.47 -25.82
CA LEU A 236 -0.80 5.66 -25.27
C LEU A 236 -1.16 5.09 -23.91
N VAL A 237 -1.88 5.86 -23.08
CA VAL A 237 -2.37 5.41 -21.77
C VAL A 237 -3.53 4.44 -21.91
N ALA A 238 -4.46 4.73 -22.84
CA ALA A 238 -5.63 3.89 -23.07
C ALA A 238 -5.27 2.47 -23.54
N ASP A 239 -4.20 2.32 -24.31
CA ASP A 239 -3.70 1.03 -24.80
C ASP A 239 -3.20 0.12 -23.66
N PHE A 240 -2.82 0.68 -22.50
CA PHE A 240 -2.40 -0.13 -21.35
C PHE A 240 -3.55 -0.92 -20.71
N ALA A 241 -4.79 -0.62 -21.06
CA ALA A 241 -5.95 -1.35 -20.57
C ALA A 241 -5.90 -2.86 -20.85
N GLU A 242 -5.28 -3.26 -21.97
CA GLU A 242 -5.13 -4.66 -22.36
C GLU A 242 -4.05 -5.42 -21.56
N LEU A 243 -3.20 -4.68 -20.84
CA LEU A 243 -2.08 -5.23 -20.07
C LEU A 243 -2.40 -5.36 -18.58
N CYS A 244 -3.56 -4.85 -18.13
CA CYS A 244 -3.93 -4.88 -16.73
C CYS A 244 -4.50 -6.23 -16.33
N ASP A 245 -3.90 -6.87 -15.32
CA ASP A 245 -4.43 -8.10 -14.72
C ASP A 245 -5.75 -7.87 -13.95
N GLY A 246 -5.97 -6.63 -13.47
CA GLY A 246 -7.15 -6.22 -12.71
C GLY A 246 -8.22 -5.54 -13.57
N GLU A 247 -9.15 -4.86 -12.92
CA GLU A 247 -10.18 -4.08 -13.61
C GLU A 247 -9.64 -2.73 -14.06
N VAL A 248 -10.10 -2.23 -15.22
CA VAL A 248 -9.77 -0.91 -15.74
C VAL A 248 -10.93 0.05 -15.49
N ILE A 249 -10.63 1.22 -14.94
CA ILE A 249 -11.54 2.36 -14.85
C ILE A 249 -10.97 3.49 -15.70
N PHE A 250 -11.64 3.81 -16.78
CA PHE A 250 -11.25 4.94 -17.60
C PHE A 250 -11.76 6.26 -17.03
N PHE A 251 -10.97 7.33 -17.20
CA PHE A 251 -11.44 8.69 -16.96
C PHE A 251 -11.13 9.59 -18.16
N THR A 252 -11.99 10.56 -18.43
CA THR A 252 -11.76 11.63 -19.40
C THR A 252 -12.68 12.81 -19.16
N ALA A 253 -12.19 14.02 -19.45
CA ALA A 253 -12.99 15.24 -19.48
C ALA A 253 -13.81 15.38 -20.79
N ASP A 254 -13.49 14.60 -21.82
CA ASP A 254 -14.19 14.59 -23.10
C ASP A 254 -15.32 13.55 -23.10
N PRO A 255 -16.58 13.98 -23.05
CA PRO A 255 -17.72 13.06 -23.06
C PRO A 255 -17.92 12.36 -24.42
N SER A 256 -17.28 12.85 -25.50
CA SER A 256 -17.33 12.27 -26.84
C SER A 256 -16.25 11.20 -27.09
N CYS A 257 -15.42 10.91 -26.12
CA CYS A 257 -14.33 9.93 -26.25
C CYS A 257 -14.87 8.53 -26.59
N LEU A 258 -14.55 8.06 -27.79
CA LEU A 258 -15.03 6.76 -28.31
C LEU A 258 -14.58 5.59 -27.45
N LYS A 259 -13.32 5.60 -26.97
CA LYS A 259 -12.78 4.55 -26.11
C LYS A 259 -13.58 4.41 -24.82
N LEU A 260 -14.02 5.55 -24.22
CA LEU A 260 -14.88 5.53 -23.05
C LEU A 260 -16.28 5.03 -23.36
N ALA A 261 -16.84 5.42 -24.52
CA ALA A 261 -18.17 4.96 -24.96
C ALA A 261 -18.20 3.44 -25.17
N GLU A 262 -17.21 2.87 -25.83
CA GLU A 262 -17.02 1.42 -25.99
C GLU A 262 -16.89 0.70 -24.65
N HIS A 263 -16.14 1.29 -23.70
CA HIS A 263 -15.96 0.76 -22.37
C HIS A 263 -17.27 0.69 -21.57
N PHE A 264 -18.11 1.73 -21.69
CA PHE A 264 -19.44 1.72 -21.11
C PHE A 264 -20.38 0.72 -21.79
N ALA A 265 -20.32 0.60 -23.12
CA ALA A 265 -21.09 -0.41 -23.86
C ALA A 265 -20.74 -1.86 -23.41
N ALA A 266 -19.50 -2.08 -22.96
CA ALA A 266 -19.06 -3.34 -22.38
C ALA A 266 -19.45 -3.51 -20.90
N GLY A 267 -20.27 -2.62 -20.31
CA GLY A 267 -20.74 -2.69 -18.92
C GLY A 267 -19.69 -2.29 -17.87
N LYS A 268 -18.57 -1.68 -18.30
CA LYS A 268 -17.44 -1.36 -17.42
C LYS A 268 -17.58 0.03 -16.78
N ARG A 269 -16.72 0.32 -15.79
CA ARG A 269 -16.72 1.54 -14.98
C ARG A 269 -15.87 2.65 -15.61
N GLY A 270 -16.36 3.88 -15.54
CA GLY A 270 -15.58 5.05 -15.95
C GLY A 270 -16.06 6.33 -15.29
N VAL A 271 -15.23 7.37 -15.36
CA VAL A 271 -15.48 8.70 -14.78
C VAL A 271 -15.36 9.76 -15.87
N THR A 272 -16.38 10.61 -16.00
CA THR A 272 -16.40 11.66 -17.03
C THR A 272 -17.13 12.91 -16.53
N VAL A 273 -17.34 13.86 -17.44
CA VAL A 273 -18.10 15.08 -17.19
C VAL A 273 -19.32 15.10 -18.10
N SER A 274 -20.49 15.37 -17.53
CA SER A 274 -21.71 15.67 -18.28
C SER A 274 -22.46 16.81 -17.60
N ASP A 275 -23.00 17.77 -18.37
CA ASP A 275 -23.74 18.92 -17.89
C ASP A 275 -23.03 19.70 -16.76
N GLY A 276 -21.70 19.84 -16.86
CA GLY A 276 -20.88 20.52 -15.87
C GLY A 276 -20.78 19.80 -14.51
N ARG A 277 -21.05 18.49 -14.48
CA ARG A 277 -20.95 17.62 -13.30
C ARG A 277 -19.98 16.48 -13.54
N ILE A 278 -19.34 16.03 -12.49
CA ILE A 278 -18.57 14.78 -12.47
C ILE A 278 -19.54 13.62 -12.36
N ILE A 279 -19.38 12.66 -13.25
CA ILE A 279 -20.24 11.49 -13.40
C ILE A 279 -19.41 10.21 -13.19
N LEU A 280 -19.88 9.34 -12.31
CA LEU A 280 -19.45 7.96 -12.21
C LEU A 280 -20.44 7.12 -13.04
N ARG A 281 -19.94 6.29 -13.93
CA ARG A 281 -20.81 5.47 -14.77
C ARG A 281 -20.34 4.01 -14.83
N THR A 282 -21.31 3.09 -14.73
CA THR A 282 -21.09 1.66 -14.93
C THR A 282 -22.08 1.18 -15.98
N GLY A 283 -21.58 0.88 -17.19
CA GLY A 283 -22.48 0.53 -18.28
C GLY A 283 -23.52 1.62 -18.56
N GLY A 284 -24.80 1.30 -18.31
CA GLY A 284 -25.93 2.23 -18.44
C GLY A 284 -26.21 3.07 -17.20
N ASP A 285 -25.73 2.66 -16.03
CA ASP A 285 -26.03 3.29 -14.75
C ASP A 285 -25.12 4.50 -14.49
N GLU A 286 -25.71 5.64 -14.15
CA GLU A 286 -25.04 6.92 -13.95
C GLU A 286 -25.28 7.48 -12.54
N ILE A 287 -24.19 7.91 -11.90
CA ILE A 287 -24.21 8.59 -10.61
C ILE A 287 -23.64 10.00 -10.77
N ARG A 288 -24.41 11.02 -10.46
CA ARG A 288 -24.02 12.44 -10.50
C ARG A 288 -23.34 12.82 -9.19
N LEU A 289 -22.01 12.93 -9.18
CA LEU A 289 -21.23 13.15 -7.97
C LEU A 289 -21.33 14.60 -7.46
N CYS A 290 -20.83 15.57 -8.22
CA CYS A 290 -20.85 17.00 -7.86
C CYS A 290 -20.68 17.89 -9.10
N ARG A 291 -20.89 19.22 -8.94
CA ARG A 291 -20.62 20.20 -10.01
C ARG A 291 -19.13 20.50 -10.08
N LEU A 292 -18.59 20.69 -11.29
CA LEU A 292 -17.20 21.13 -11.48
C LEU A 292 -16.88 22.44 -10.77
N GLY A 293 -17.85 23.37 -10.74
CA GLY A 293 -17.70 24.68 -10.07
C GLY A 293 -17.55 24.61 -8.55
N ASP A 294 -17.92 23.48 -7.95
CA ASP A 294 -17.81 23.27 -6.50
C ASP A 294 -16.41 22.71 -6.10
N VAL A 295 -15.52 22.44 -7.09
CA VAL A 295 -14.23 21.80 -6.88
C VAL A 295 -13.10 22.84 -6.94
N PRO A 296 -12.47 23.21 -5.81
CA PRO A 296 -11.47 24.30 -5.75
C PRO A 296 -10.26 24.05 -6.67
N LEU A 297 -9.81 22.81 -6.79
CA LEU A 297 -8.66 22.46 -7.62
C LEU A 297 -8.86 22.80 -9.12
N ILE A 298 -10.08 22.73 -9.62
CA ILE A 298 -10.41 23.07 -11.01
C ILE A 298 -10.34 24.60 -11.24
N GLY A 299 -10.54 25.39 -10.19
CA GLY A 299 -10.49 26.84 -10.25
C GLY A 299 -11.51 27.47 -11.21
N LYS A 300 -11.41 28.79 -11.39
CA LYS A 300 -12.31 29.54 -12.29
C LYS A 300 -12.02 29.30 -13.78
N ALA A 301 -10.76 28.99 -14.12
CA ALA A 301 -10.33 28.80 -15.50
C ALA A 301 -10.78 27.48 -16.12
N LYS A 302 -11.16 26.48 -15.29
CA LYS A 302 -11.63 25.16 -15.71
C LYS A 302 -10.72 24.51 -16.76
N LYS A 303 -9.40 24.52 -16.50
CA LYS A 303 -8.43 23.92 -17.41
C LYS A 303 -8.71 22.41 -17.55
N ALA A 304 -8.58 21.89 -18.76
CA ALA A 304 -8.84 20.47 -19.06
C ALA A 304 -7.94 19.55 -18.20
N GLU A 305 -6.69 19.95 -17.98
CA GLU A 305 -5.73 19.21 -17.14
C GLU A 305 -6.18 19.12 -15.68
N ASP A 306 -6.68 20.23 -15.09
CA ASP A 306 -7.17 20.24 -13.70
C ASP A 306 -8.41 19.35 -13.56
N ILE A 307 -9.29 19.38 -14.58
CA ILE A 307 -10.46 18.50 -14.62
C ILE A 307 -10.01 17.04 -14.69
N ALA A 308 -9.11 16.72 -15.60
CA ALA A 308 -8.59 15.35 -15.77
C ALA A 308 -7.94 14.83 -14.47
N ASN A 309 -7.15 15.65 -13.78
CA ASN A 309 -6.53 15.32 -12.49
C ASN A 309 -7.58 14.99 -11.42
N VAL A 310 -8.67 15.77 -11.35
CA VAL A 310 -9.77 15.51 -10.42
C VAL A 310 -10.49 14.23 -10.79
N LEU A 311 -10.77 13.98 -12.07
CA LEU A 311 -11.43 12.74 -12.53
C LEU A 311 -10.57 11.50 -12.23
N ALA A 312 -9.24 11.58 -12.42
CA ALA A 312 -8.31 10.52 -12.05
C ALA A 312 -8.38 10.17 -10.56
N ALA A 313 -8.38 11.19 -9.70
CA ALA A 313 -8.48 10.98 -8.25
C ALA A 313 -9.85 10.45 -7.83
N VAL A 314 -10.94 10.91 -8.45
CA VAL A 314 -12.30 10.39 -8.25
C VAL A 314 -12.38 8.91 -8.63
N ALA A 315 -11.82 8.54 -9.79
CA ALA A 315 -11.76 7.16 -10.26
C ALA A 315 -10.97 6.27 -9.30
N ALA A 316 -9.82 6.76 -8.80
CA ALA A 316 -9.03 6.05 -7.82
C ALA A 316 -9.76 5.89 -6.47
N GLY A 317 -10.45 6.92 -5.99
CA GLY A 317 -11.30 6.83 -4.80
C GLY A 317 -12.42 5.80 -4.96
N TRP A 318 -13.06 5.77 -6.14
CA TRP A 318 -14.07 4.78 -6.46
C TRP A 318 -13.50 3.36 -6.57
N ALA A 319 -12.32 3.19 -7.17
CA ALA A 319 -11.58 1.94 -7.22
C ALA A 319 -11.24 1.38 -5.82
N LEU A 320 -10.95 2.28 -4.86
CA LEU A 320 -10.68 1.94 -3.46
C LEU A 320 -11.95 1.61 -2.65
N GLY A 321 -13.14 1.69 -3.26
CA GLY A 321 -14.42 1.44 -2.59
C GLY A 321 -14.86 2.57 -1.65
N LEU A 322 -14.34 3.78 -1.82
CA LEU A 322 -14.79 4.93 -1.03
C LEU A 322 -16.22 5.31 -1.40
N THR A 323 -17.01 5.74 -0.42
CA THR A 323 -18.39 6.14 -0.66
C THR A 323 -18.48 7.43 -1.49
N GLN A 324 -19.59 7.61 -2.17
CA GLN A 324 -19.83 8.81 -2.98
C GLN A 324 -19.77 10.10 -2.15
N GLU A 325 -20.24 10.05 -0.91
CA GLU A 325 -20.18 11.15 0.04
C GLU A 325 -18.75 11.54 0.37
N VAL A 326 -17.87 10.57 0.66
CA VAL A 326 -16.45 10.81 0.93
C VAL A 326 -15.77 11.41 -0.30
N ILE A 327 -15.97 10.83 -1.48
CA ILE A 327 -15.39 11.33 -2.71
C ILE A 327 -15.88 12.74 -3.03
N SER A 328 -17.22 12.97 -2.97
CA SER A 328 -17.81 14.30 -3.25
C SER A 328 -17.34 15.36 -2.25
N THR A 329 -17.29 15.02 -0.97
CA THR A 329 -16.80 15.92 0.08
C THR A 329 -15.32 16.23 -0.13
N GLY A 330 -14.51 15.20 -0.40
CA GLY A 330 -13.08 15.35 -0.57
C GLY A 330 -12.69 16.25 -1.73
N VAL A 331 -13.31 16.08 -2.91
CA VAL A 331 -13.01 16.96 -4.05
C VAL A 331 -13.44 18.41 -3.83
N LYS A 332 -14.48 18.65 -3.03
CA LYS A 332 -14.95 20.00 -2.69
C LYS A 332 -14.15 20.68 -1.60
N THR A 333 -13.47 19.91 -0.74
CA THR A 333 -12.72 20.44 0.41
C THR A 333 -11.21 20.42 0.21
N PHE A 334 -10.73 19.83 -0.86
CA PHE A 334 -9.31 19.79 -1.16
C PHE A 334 -8.76 21.20 -1.42
N GLY A 335 -7.65 21.53 -0.73
CA GLY A 335 -7.02 22.86 -0.84
C GLY A 335 -7.69 23.95 -0.01
N LEU A 336 -8.76 23.66 0.70
CA LEU A 336 -9.31 24.56 1.71
C LEU A 336 -8.52 24.37 3.01
N ASP A 337 -8.29 25.45 3.74
CA ASP A 337 -7.72 25.42 5.11
C ASP A 337 -8.77 24.83 6.06
N LEU A 338 -8.87 23.52 6.07
CA LEU A 338 -9.66 22.83 7.09
C LEU A 338 -8.88 22.92 8.41
N PRO A 339 -9.53 23.24 9.54
CA PRO A 339 -8.88 23.21 10.84
C PRO A 339 -8.23 21.85 11.04
N GLU A 340 -7.00 21.83 11.58
CA GLU A 340 -6.40 20.58 12.01
C GLU A 340 -7.39 19.91 12.97
N PRO A 341 -7.69 18.61 12.81
CA PRO A 341 -8.44 17.92 13.85
C PRO A 341 -7.65 18.12 15.15
N GLU A 342 -8.33 18.60 16.18
CA GLU A 342 -7.75 18.66 17.53
C GLU A 342 -6.97 17.38 17.74
N ALA A 343 -5.69 17.52 18.09
CA ALA A 343 -4.72 16.44 18.11
C ALA A 343 -5.41 15.18 18.63
N LEU A 344 -5.59 14.19 17.76
CA LEU A 344 -6.08 12.89 18.19
C LEU A 344 -5.22 12.51 19.37
N LEU A 345 -5.80 12.49 20.55
CA LEU A 345 -5.13 12.05 21.78
C LEU A 345 -4.31 10.83 21.40
N PRO A 346 -3.03 10.77 21.83
CA PRO A 346 -2.16 9.65 21.47
C PRO A 346 -2.96 8.38 21.70
N ILE A 347 -3.01 7.53 20.68
CA ILE A 347 -3.72 6.24 20.72
C ILE A 347 -3.45 5.67 22.09
N GLN A 348 -4.47 5.69 22.96
CA GLN A 348 -4.35 5.05 24.27
C GLN A 348 -3.99 3.61 23.93
N ALA A 349 -2.72 3.27 24.15
CA ALA A 349 -2.26 1.90 24.03
C ALA A 349 -3.33 1.07 24.71
N LYS A 350 -3.99 0.17 23.97
CA LYS A 350 -5.05 -0.70 24.51
C LYS A 350 -4.53 -1.17 25.83
N LYS A 351 -5.17 -0.75 26.94
CA LYS A 351 -4.74 -1.07 28.29
C LYS A 351 -4.41 -2.56 28.30
N PRO A 352 -3.20 -2.96 28.70
CA PRO A 352 -2.93 -4.38 28.83
C PRO A 352 -4.03 -4.97 29.72
N LEU A 353 -4.49 -6.16 29.37
CA LEU A 353 -5.56 -6.93 29.99
C LEU A 353 -5.21 -7.22 31.48
N ARG A 354 -5.13 -6.21 32.35
CA ARG A 354 -4.88 -6.33 33.77
C ARG A 354 -6.13 -6.23 34.66
N ALA A 355 -7.32 -6.21 34.03
CA ALA A 355 -8.58 -6.04 34.77
C ALA A 355 -9.52 -7.25 34.77
N ALA A 356 -9.07 -8.45 34.39
CA ALA A 356 -9.93 -9.66 34.38
C ALA A 356 -9.44 -10.81 35.28
N LEU A 357 -8.50 -10.59 36.16
CA LEU A 357 -8.01 -11.61 37.12
C LEU A 357 -8.13 -11.16 38.60
N GLN A 358 -9.09 -10.30 38.89
CA GLN A 358 -9.56 -10.07 40.28
C GLN A 358 -11.08 -10.16 40.30
N LYS A 359 -11.59 -11.39 40.21
CA LYS A 359 -12.82 -11.86 40.87
C LYS A 359 -12.77 -13.39 40.94
#